data_f2e5f88a4f3ae201dbac184dddb67eaa
#
_entry.id   f2e5f88a4f3ae201dbac184dddb67eaa
#
_cell.length_a   1.000
_cell.length_b   1.000
_cell.length_c   1.000
_cell.angle_alpha   90.00
_cell.angle_beta   90.00
_cell.angle_gamma   90.00
#
_symmetry.space_group_name_H-M   'P 1'
#
loop_
_entity.id
_entity.type
_entity.pdbx_description
1 polymer ?
#
loop_
_entity_poly.entity_id
_entity_poly.type
_entity_poly.pdbx_seq_one_letter_code
_entity_poly.pdbx_strand_id
1 'polypeptide(L)'
;FVDAKIGDLDGDGIPDLIIVMNLSRFGTNSTPHVFVAVYSWEDGSFSELPSITLDIGKQDRSLRCNNFSMLDHDADGDQELVLSLGSPYRGFAILDLDSQGRLVIIKKIRPDEMLVGSGLLYSAVVDYDNDGYEDLLAISPEGNTIKAQPFYNIGGVFDSGPLIRKNFEGISGILHNSVQLTDWDSDGFKDVLT
;
A
#
# COMPACT_ATOMS: atom_id res chain seq x y z
N PHE A 1 14.64 1.85 -3.24
CA PHE A 1 13.97 1.09 -2.19
C PHE A 1 12.72 1.86 -1.77
N VAL A 2 11.62 1.18 -1.58
CA VAL A 2 10.39 1.75 -1.01
C VAL A 2 10.21 1.20 0.38
N ASP A 3 9.97 -0.12 0.51
CA ASP A 3 9.73 -0.79 1.77
C ASP A 3 9.91 -2.31 1.61
N ALA A 4 10.00 -3.02 2.74
CA ALA A 4 9.97 -4.47 2.83
C ALA A 4 9.01 -4.87 3.96
N LYS A 5 8.19 -5.90 3.71
CA LYS A 5 7.23 -6.44 4.68
C LYS A 5 7.28 -7.96 4.67
N ILE A 6 6.78 -8.53 5.73
CA ILE A 6 6.57 -9.98 5.88
C ILE A 6 5.08 -10.22 5.93
N GLY A 7 4.59 -11.19 5.15
CA GLY A 7 3.19 -11.59 5.11
C GLY A 7 3.01 -12.83 4.25
N ASP A 8 1.90 -13.49 4.43
CA ASP A 8 1.52 -14.71 3.70
C ASP A 8 0.79 -14.30 2.42
N LEU A 9 1.51 -14.35 1.29
CA LEU A 9 0.97 -13.88 0.00
C LEU A 9 0.32 -15.02 -0.80
N ASP A 10 0.69 -16.27 -0.54
CA ASP A 10 0.17 -17.42 -1.27
C ASP A 10 -0.75 -18.32 -0.44
N GLY A 11 -1.08 -17.90 0.80
CA GLY A 11 -2.02 -18.57 1.68
C GLY A 11 -1.54 -19.93 2.21
N ASP A 12 -0.23 -20.20 2.16
CA ASP A 12 0.32 -21.48 2.63
C ASP A 12 0.54 -21.53 4.16
N GLY A 13 0.29 -20.42 4.86
CA GLY A 13 0.48 -20.25 6.30
C GLY A 13 1.94 -19.97 6.68
N ILE A 14 2.83 -19.77 5.72
CA ILE A 14 4.24 -19.46 5.92
C ILE A 14 4.52 -18.05 5.40
N PRO A 15 5.09 -17.15 6.22
CA PRO A 15 5.25 -15.77 5.78
C PRO A 15 6.36 -15.60 4.73
N ASP A 16 6.06 -14.87 3.68
CA ASP A 16 6.99 -14.42 2.64
C ASP A 16 7.68 -13.10 3.00
N LEU A 17 8.84 -12.83 2.41
CA LEU A 17 9.46 -11.51 2.41
C LEU A 17 9.14 -10.80 1.09
N ILE A 18 8.37 -9.74 1.18
CA ILE A 18 7.98 -8.90 0.05
C ILE A 18 8.82 -7.63 0.04
N ILE A 19 9.47 -7.33 -1.09
CA ILE A 19 10.27 -6.13 -1.29
C ILE A 19 9.70 -5.33 -2.46
N VAL A 20 9.40 -4.05 -2.22
CA VAL A 20 8.96 -3.11 -3.26
C VAL A 20 10.04 -2.06 -3.51
N MET A 21 10.35 -1.82 -4.76
CA MET A 21 11.39 -0.89 -5.18
C MET A 21 10.91 0.02 -6.32
N ASN A 22 11.28 1.31 -6.22
CA ASN A 22 11.24 2.19 -7.38
C ASN A 22 12.56 2.06 -8.13
N LEU A 23 12.53 1.50 -9.32
CA LEU A 23 13.70 1.38 -10.17
C LEU A 23 13.73 2.54 -11.16
N SER A 24 14.89 3.20 -11.26
CA SER A 24 15.19 4.12 -12.37
C SER A 24 16.43 3.58 -13.09
N ARG A 25 16.34 3.35 -14.39
CA ARG A 25 17.54 3.01 -15.16
C ARG A 25 18.48 4.22 -15.20
N PHE A 26 19.76 3.98 -14.93
CA PHE A 26 20.80 4.98 -15.18
C PHE A 26 20.89 5.25 -16.68
N GLY A 27 20.51 6.47 -17.12
CA GLY A 27 20.54 6.89 -18.52
C GLY A 27 19.47 7.93 -18.83
N THR A 28 19.70 8.74 -19.86
CA THR A 28 18.97 9.98 -20.17
C THR A 28 17.49 9.84 -20.56
N ASN A 29 16.90 8.64 -20.56
CA ASN A 29 15.50 8.39 -20.93
C ASN A 29 14.83 7.29 -20.11
N SER A 30 15.25 7.08 -18.86
CA SER A 30 14.65 6.03 -18.02
C SER A 30 13.41 6.54 -17.31
N THR A 31 12.28 5.95 -17.60
CA THR A 31 11.04 6.11 -16.81
C THR A 31 11.15 5.31 -15.54
N PRO A 32 10.89 5.91 -14.36
CA PRO A 32 10.80 5.13 -13.11
C PRO A 32 9.66 4.10 -13.21
N HIS A 33 9.91 2.92 -12.70
CA HIS A 33 8.97 1.82 -12.63
C HIS A 33 9.00 1.19 -11.24
N VAL A 34 7.95 0.50 -10.89
CA VAL A 34 7.82 -0.21 -9.60
C VAL A 34 8.15 -1.69 -9.84
N PHE A 35 9.07 -2.19 -9.05
CA PHE A 35 9.44 -3.60 -9.05
C PHE A 35 9.05 -4.23 -7.73
N VAL A 36 8.35 -5.35 -7.78
CA VAL A 36 8.00 -6.18 -6.63
C VAL A 36 8.78 -7.48 -6.73
N ALA A 37 9.38 -7.90 -5.63
CA ALA A 37 10.05 -9.18 -5.49
C ALA A 37 9.52 -9.86 -4.22
N VAL A 38 9.17 -11.14 -4.34
CA VAL A 38 8.70 -11.99 -3.25
C VAL A 38 9.72 -13.11 -3.05
N TYR A 39 10.11 -13.34 -1.81
CA TYR A 39 11.06 -14.37 -1.40
C TYR A 39 10.35 -15.30 -0.42
N SER A 40 10.10 -16.51 -0.83
CA SER A 40 9.45 -17.51 0.02
C SER A 40 10.39 -18.02 1.12
N TRP A 41 9.81 -18.38 2.27
CA TRP A 41 10.55 -18.97 3.38
C TRP A 41 10.65 -20.47 3.20
N GLU A 42 11.86 -21.00 3.11
CA GLU A 42 12.15 -22.42 2.90
C GLU A 42 13.28 -22.85 3.82
N ASP A 43 13.16 -24.01 4.45
CA ASP A 43 14.21 -24.65 5.25
C ASP A 43 14.90 -23.73 6.29
N GLY A 44 14.15 -22.81 6.91
CA GLY A 44 14.66 -21.91 7.95
C GLY A 44 15.32 -20.63 7.44
N SER A 45 15.17 -20.30 6.15
CA SER A 45 15.67 -19.06 5.54
C SER A 45 14.82 -18.61 4.37
N PHE A 46 14.91 -17.35 3.99
CA PHE A 46 14.34 -16.89 2.73
C PHE A 46 15.14 -17.40 1.53
N SER A 47 14.47 -17.67 0.44
CA SER A 47 15.07 -18.11 -0.82
C SER A 47 16.17 -17.11 -1.28
N GLU A 48 17.24 -17.60 -1.90
CA GLU A 48 18.34 -16.74 -2.39
C GLU A 48 17.90 -15.85 -3.57
N LEU A 49 16.94 -16.32 -4.37
CA LEU A 49 16.36 -15.59 -5.49
C LEU A 49 14.87 -15.40 -5.25
N PRO A 50 14.28 -14.30 -5.75
CA PRO A 50 12.85 -14.10 -5.60
C PRO A 50 12.09 -15.22 -6.36
N SER A 51 11.12 -15.82 -5.66
CA SER A 51 10.20 -16.83 -6.23
C SER A 51 9.24 -16.18 -7.22
N ILE A 52 8.80 -14.94 -6.92
CA ILE A 52 7.87 -14.18 -7.75
C ILE A 52 8.44 -12.78 -7.98
N THR A 53 8.32 -12.27 -9.21
CA THR A 53 8.69 -10.89 -9.54
C THR A 53 7.66 -10.24 -10.45
N LEU A 54 7.41 -8.95 -10.23
CA LEU A 54 6.57 -8.14 -11.09
C LEU A 54 7.24 -6.78 -11.35
N ASP A 55 7.28 -6.39 -12.61
CA ASP A 55 7.76 -5.07 -13.04
C ASP A 55 6.59 -4.26 -13.60
N ILE A 56 6.11 -3.30 -12.80
CA ILE A 56 4.96 -2.46 -13.14
C ILE A 56 5.47 -1.14 -13.72
N GLY A 57 5.03 -0.78 -14.92
CA GLY A 57 5.29 0.54 -15.47
C GLY A 57 6.22 0.58 -16.67
N LYS A 58 6.61 -0.56 -17.24
CA LYS A 58 7.25 -0.54 -18.57
C LYS A 58 6.41 0.17 -19.63
N GLN A 59 5.10 0.25 -19.41
CA GLN A 59 4.13 0.87 -20.32
C GLN A 59 3.63 2.24 -19.83
N ASP A 60 3.68 2.54 -18.53
CA ASP A 60 3.22 3.81 -17.96
C ASP A 60 4.39 4.65 -17.46
N ARG A 61 4.56 5.81 -18.09
CA ARG A 61 5.64 6.74 -17.78
C ARG A 61 5.55 7.25 -16.33
N SER A 62 6.62 7.09 -15.58
CA SER A 62 6.83 7.72 -14.25
C SER A 62 6.02 7.13 -13.09
N LEU A 63 5.70 5.83 -13.10
CA LEU A 63 5.05 5.22 -11.96
C LEU A 63 6.02 5.14 -10.76
N ARG A 64 5.57 5.63 -9.61
CA ARG A 64 6.29 5.53 -8.33
C ARG A 64 5.37 4.98 -7.26
N CYS A 65 5.88 4.05 -6.48
CA CYS A 65 5.24 3.62 -5.25
C CYS A 65 5.77 4.46 -4.09
N ASN A 66 4.89 4.94 -3.22
CA ASN A 66 5.27 5.71 -2.02
C ASN A 66 5.44 4.79 -0.82
N ASN A 67 4.50 3.88 -0.63
CA ASN A 67 4.56 2.76 0.31
C ASN A 67 3.70 1.62 -0.20
N PHE A 68 3.74 0.48 0.50
CA PHE A 68 2.78 -0.59 0.29
C PHE A 68 2.25 -1.11 1.63
N SER A 69 1.07 -1.72 1.58
CA SER A 69 0.43 -2.43 2.69
C SER A 69 0.03 -3.83 2.22
N MET A 70 -0.30 -4.67 3.15
CA MET A 70 -0.89 -5.98 2.90
C MET A 70 -2.28 -6.00 3.52
N LEU A 71 -3.20 -6.70 2.93
CA LEU A 71 -4.61 -6.71 3.26
C LEU A 71 -5.22 -8.00 2.72
N ASP A 72 -5.95 -8.73 3.54
CA ASP A 72 -6.84 -9.81 3.10
C ASP A 72 -8.17 -9.16 2.65
N HIS A 73 -8.29 -8.89 1.34
CA HIS A 73 -9.37 -8.04 0.83
C HIS A 73 -10.68 -8.78 0.60
N ASP A 74 -10.66 -10.09 0.41
CA ASP A 74 -11.85 -10.92 0.16
C ASP A 74 -12.10 -12.00 1.23
N ALA A 75 -11.28 -11.99 2.29
CA ALA A 75 -11.36 -12.86 3.44
C ALA A 75 -11.18 -14.36 3.09
N ASP A 76 -10.30 -14.66 2.15
CA ASP A 76 -9.97 -16.03 1.78
C ASP A 76 -8.75 -16.59 2.54
N GLY A 77 -8.03 -15.72 3.27
CA GLY A 77 -6.97 -16.06 4.21
C GLY A 77 -5.56 -15.83 3.68
N ASP A 78 -5.37 -15.52 2.41
CA ASP A 78 -4.12 -14.98 1.89
C ASP A 78 -4.14 -13.44 1.85
N GLN A 79 -2.99 -12.83 1.63
CA GLN A 79 -2.87 -11.37 1.71
C GLN A 79 -2.52 -10.78 0.35
N GLU A 80 -3.29 -9.79 -0.08
CA GLU A 80 -2.98 -9.00 -1.25
C GLU A 80 -2.03 -7.85 -0.96
N LEU A 81 -1.27 -7.44 -1.98
CA LEU A 81 -0.44 -6.25 -1.93
C LEU A 81 -1.22 -5.01 -2.35
N VAL A 82 -1.21 -3.98 -1.52
CA VAL A 82 -1.74 -2.65 -1.84
C VAL A 82 -0.60 -1.70 -2.11
N LEU A 83 -0.34 -1.37 -3.37
CA LEU A 83 0.66 -0.39 -3.76
C LEU A 83 0.08 1.02 -3.78
N SER A 84 0.64 1.93 -2.99
CA SER A 84 0.29 3.35 -3.00
C SER A 84 1.07 4.06 -4.10
N LEU A 85 0.40 4.32 -5.22
CA LEU A 85 1.00 4.86 -6.44
C LEU A 85 0.88 6.38 -6.48
N GLY A 86 2.01 7.05 -6.61
CA GLY A 86 2.08 8.49 -6.73
C GLY A 86 1.68 9.03 -8.11
N SER A 87 2.04 10.29 -8.37
CA SER A 87 1.82 10.91 -9.70
C SER A 87 2.54 10.11 -10.79
N PRO A 88 1.92 9.94 -11.98
CA PRO A 88 0.66 10.51 -12.42
C PRO A 88 -0.60 9.71 -12.05
N TYR A 89 -0.44 8.46 -11.57
CA TYR A 89 -1.57 7.57 -11.31
C TYR A 89 -2.44 8.03 -10.13
N ARG A 90 -1.81 8.39 -9.01
CA ARG A 90 -2.47 8.91 -7.78
C ARG A 90 -3.58 8.00 -7.29
N GLY A 91 -3.24 6.80 -6.86
CA GLY A 91 -4.21 5.82 -6.38
C GLY A 91 -3.54 4.55 -5.87
N PHE A 92 -4.34 3.53 -5.65
CA PHE A 92 -3.88 2.23 -5.20
C PHE A 92 -4.02 1.20 -6.30
N ALA A 93 -3.05 0.30 -6.39
CA ALA A 93 -3.17 -0.96 -7.10
C ALA A 93 -3.17 -2.09 -6.09
N ILE A 94 -4.19 -2.94 -6.13
CA ILE A 94 -4.26 -4.18 -5.36
C ILE A 94 -3.79 -5.30 -6.27
N LEU A 95 -2.84 -6.07 -5.78
CA LEU A 95 -2.21 -7.18 -6.50
C LEU A 95 -2.40 -8.46 -5.73
N ASP A 96 -2.69 -9.51 -6.46
CA ASP A 96 -2.91 -10.83 -5.94
C ASP A 96 -2.26 -11.88 -6.86
N LEU A 97 -2.16 -13.13 -6.43
CA LEU A 97 -1.66 -14.24 -7.23
C LEU A 97 -2.77 -14.82 -8.11
N ASP A 98 -2.50 -14.94 -9.40
CA ASP A 98 -3.40 -15.68 -10.28
C ASP A 98 -3.25 -17.20 -10.06
N SER A 99 -4.15 -17.98 -10.67
CA SER A 99 -4.13 -19.45 -10.58
C SER A 99 -2.84 -20.12 -11.09
N GLN A 100 -1.90 -19.36 -11.63
CA GLN A 100 -0.59 -19.82 -12.07
C GLN A 100 0.54 -19.35 -11.12
N GLY A 101 0.18 -18.75 -9.98
CA GLY A 101 1.12 -18.18 -9.01
C GLY A 101 1.85 -16.94 -9.52
N ARG A 102 1.23 -16.17 -10.43
CA ARG A 102 1.82 -14.93 -10.94
C ARG A 102 1.12 -13.73 -10.31
N LEU A 103 1.89 -12.79 -9.82
CA LEU A 103 1.37 -11.53 -9.26
C LEU A 103 0.73 -10.68 -10.37
N VAL A 104 -0.54 -10.36 -10.22
CA VAL A 104 -1.33 -9.58 -11.17
C VAL A 104 -2.09 -8.45 -10.47
N ILE A 105 -2.36 -7.36 -11.17
CA ILE A 105 -3.20 -6.29 -10.63
C ILE A 105 -4.66 -6.72 -10.78
N ILE A 106 -5.34 -6.95 -9.65
CA ILE A 106 -6.77 -7.34 -9.63
C ILE A 106 -7.68 -6.13 -9.52
N LYS A 107 -7.23 -5.04 -8.86
CA LYS A 107 -8.05 -3.86 -8.64
C LYS A 107 -7.24 -2.57 -8.65
N LYS A 108 -7.90 -1.49 -9.06
CA LYS A 108 -7.35 -0.13 -9.00
C LYS A 108 -8.35 0.79 -8.32
N ILE A 109 -7.91 1.50 -7.28
CA ILE A 109 -8.72 2.43 -6.51
C ILE A 109 -8.15 3.84 -6.68
N ARG A 110 -9.02 4.81 -6.96
CA ARG A 110 -8.65 6.22 -7.00
C ARG A 110 -9.37 6.96 -5.89
N PRO A 111 -8.63 7.52 -4.94
CA PRO A 111 -9.18 8.44 -3.95
C PRO A 111 -9.73 9.72 -4.58
N ASP A 112 -10.50 10.48 -3.78
CA ASP A 112 -10.95 11.82 -4.16
C ASP A 112 -9.75 12.68 -4.62
N GLU A 113 -9.93 13.43 -5.71
CA GLU A 113 -8.88 14.31 -6.25
C GLU A 113 -8.39 15.34 -5.23
N MET A 114 -9.24 15.74 -4.29
CA MET A 114 -8.89 16.66 -3.20
C MET A 114 -7.96 16.02 -2.16
N LEU A 115 -7.92 14.67 -2.06
CA LEU A 115 -6.98 13.97 -1.20
C LEU A 115 -5.56 14.11 -1.74
N VAL A 116 -5.36 13.93 -3.03
CA VAL A 116 -4.05 13.67 -3.64
C VAL A 116 -3.40 14.92 -4.23
N GLY A 117 -3.63 16.10 -3.64
CA GLY A 117 -3.09 17.39 -4.13
C GLY A 117 -1.57 17.43 -4.24
N SER A 118 -0.84 16.90 -3.26
CA SER A 118 0.64 16.89 -3.20
C SER A 118 1.31 15.81 -4.06
N GLY A 119 0.54 14.82 -4.53
CA GLY A 119 1.07 13.66 -5.24
C GLY A 119 1.68 12.58 -4.34
N LEU A 120 1.72 12.78 -3.03
CA LEU A 120 2.10 11.76 -2.05
C LEU A 120 0.83 11.06 -1.55
N LEU A 121 0.82 9.76 -1.60
CA LEU A 121 -0.27 8.92 -1.15
C LEU A 121 0.31 7.72 -0.40
N TYR A 122 -0.21 7.47 0.77
CA TYR A 122 0.13 6.34 1.62
C TYR A 122 -1.11 5.51 1.89
N SER A 123 -0.92 4.22 2.12
CA SER A 123 -1.95 3.31 2.59
C SER A 123 -1.68 2.86 4.01
N ALA A 124 -2.73 2.68 4.77
CA ALA A 124 -2.74 1.92 6.00
C ALA A 124 -3.94 0.97 5.97
N VAL A 125 -3.81 -0.20 6.57
CA VAL A 125 -4.83 -1.24 6.62
C VAL A 125 -5.34 -1.38 8.04
N VAL A 126 -6.64 -1.35 8.21
CA VAL A 126 -7.31 -1.44 9.49
C VAL A 126 -8.78 -1.78 9.27
N ASP A 127 -9.37 -2.60 10.12
CA ASP A 127 -10.83 -2.72 10.22
C ASP A 127 -11.37 -1.43 10.90
N TYR A 128 -11.81 -0.47 10.08
CA TYR A 128 -12.15 0.89 10.52
C TYR A 128 -13.57 0.98 11.08
N ASP A 129 -14.48 0.16 10.60
CA ASP A 129 -15.89 0.16 11.03
C ASP A 129 -16.25 -1.05 11.92
N ASN A 130 -15.28 -1.92 12.22
CA ASN A 130 -15.41 -3.14 13.03
C ASN A 130 -16.42 -4.14 12.45
N ASP A 131 -16.46 -4.29 11.13
CA ASP A 131 -17.29 -5.28 10.45
C ASP A 131 -16.61 -6.64 10.25
N GLY A 132 -15.30 -6.71 10.55
CA GLY A 132 -14.47 -7.90 10.46
C GLY A 132 -13.69 -8.03 9.17
N TYR A 133 -13.87 -7.11 8.22
CA TYR A 133 -13.02 -6.99 7.04
C TYR A 133 -11.96 -5.90 7.23
N GLU A 134 -10.80 -6.12 6.65
CA GLU A 134 -9.76 -5.09 6.64
C GLU A 134 -10.08 -4.01 5.60
N ASP A 135 -10.08 -2.75 6.05
CA ASP A 135 -10.31 -1.57 5.23
C ASP A 135 -9.00 -0.93 4.78
N LEU A 136 -9.09 -0.08 3.78
CA LEU A 136 -7.97 0.69 3.28
C LEU A 136 -8.13 2.17 3.66
N LEU A 137 -7.21 2.70 4.46
CA LEU A 137 -7.14 4.12 4.76
C LEU A 137 -6.12 4.79 3.81
N ALA A 138 -6.62 5.68 2.96
CA ALA A 138 -5.79 6.55 2.12
C ALA A 138 -5.35 7.78 2.90
N ILE A 139 -4.04 8.07 2.95
CA ILE A 139 -3.48 9.20 3.70
C ILE A 139 -2.59 10.02 2.77
N SER A 140 -2.83 11.32 2.73
CA SER A 140 -2.03 12.26 1.97
C SER A 140 -1.66 13.48 2.81
N PRO A 141 -0.38 13.66 3.08
CA PRO A 141 0.12 14.84 3.76
C PRO A 141 0.31 16.00 2.78
N GLU A 142 -0.04 17.20 3.22
CA GLU A 142 0.13 18.43 2.45
C GLU A 142 0.47 19.61 3.36
N GLY A 143 1.74 19.98 3.41
CA GLY A 143 2.22 21.05 4.29
C GLY A 143 2.02 20.70 5.77
N ASN A 144 1.14 21.44 6.46
CA ASN A 144 0.74 21.19 7.84
C ASN A 144 -0.62 20.49 7.98
N THR A 145 -1.14 19.95 6.89
CA THR A 145 -2.43 19.26 6.84
C THR A 145 -2.24 17.79 6.53
N ILE A 146 -2.91 16.93 7.27
CA ILE A 146 -3.12 15.53 6.87
C ILE A 146 -4.53 15.42 6.33
N LYS A 147 -4.65 14.79 5.17
CA LYS A 147 -5.91 14.38 4.56
C LYS A 147 -5.98 12.87 4.60
N ALA A 148 -7.13 12.33 4.97
CA ALA A 148 -7.37 10.89 5.00
C ALA A 148 -8.74 10.57 4.40
N GLN A 149 -8.85 9.43 3.75
CA GLN A 149 -10.10 8.91 3.22
C GLN A 149 -10.17 7.41 3.45
N PRO A 150 -11.14 6.90 4.21
CA PRO A 150 -11.34 5.47 4.34
C PRO A 150 -12.01 4.90 3.08
N PHE A 151 -11.67 3.67 2.76
CA PHE A 151 -12.32 2.82 1.78
C PHE A 151 -12.77 1.58 2.52
N TYR A 152 -14.05 1.49 2.82
CA TYR A 152 -14.66 0.37 3.53
C TYR A 152 -14.70 -0.85 2.63
N ASN A 153 -14.17 -1.93 3.10
CA ASN A 153 -14.17 -3.20 2.39
C ASN A 153 -15.44 -3.99 2.74
N ILE A 154 -16.26 -4.24 1.77
CA ILE A 154 -17.50 -4.99 1.95
C ILE A 154 -17.39 -6.27 1.11
N GLY A 155 -16.67 -7.28 1.66
CA GLY A 155 -16.47 -8.57 1.00
C GLY A 155 -15.78 -8.44 -0.38
N GLY A 156 -14.64 -7.78 -0.42
CA GLY A 156 -13.85 -7.56 -1.65
C GLY A 156 -14.29 -6.35 -2.48
N VAL A 157 -15.31 -5.59 -2.05
CA VAL A 157 -15.77 -4.37 -2.73
C VAL A 157 -15.52 -3.18 -1.83
N PHE A 158 -14.72 -2.22 -2.33
CA PHE A 158 -14.43 -1.00 -1.58
C PHE A 158 -15.45 0.09 -1.85
N ASP A 159 -16.04 0.62 -0.78
CA ASP A 159 -16.87 1.83 -0.81
C ASP A 159 -16.11 3.01 -0.18
N SER A 160 -16.19 4.17 -0.81
CA SER A 160 -15.42 5.33 -0.37
C SER A 160 -16.14 6.10 0.73
N GLY A 161 -15.47 6.27 1.87
CA GLY A 161 -15.95 7.12 2.95
C GLY A 161 -15.62 8.61 2.74
N PRO A 162 -16.00 9.44 3.71
CA PRO A 162 -15.80 10.89 3.63
C PRO A 162 -14.32 11.28 3.71
N LEU A 163 -13.95 12.37 3.02
CA LEU A 163 -12.63 12.98 3.14
C LEU A 163 -12.49 13.69 4.50
N ILE A 164 -11.52 13.25 5.28
CA ILE A 164 -11.15 13.81 6.59
C ILE A 164 -9.96 14.75 6.39
N ARG A 165 -9.95 15.90 7.09
CA ARG A 165 -8.84 16.86 7.08
C ARG A 165 -8.48 17.26 8.50
N LYS A 166 -7.19 17.21 8.81
CA LYS A 166 -6.65 17.70 10.09
C LYS A 166 -5.50 18.66 9.83
N ASN A 167 -5.63 19.86 10.38
CA ASN A 167 -4.58 20.88 10.36
C ASN A 167 -3.79 20.84 11.67
N PHE A 168 -2.46 20.95 11.58
CA PHE A 168 -1.56 20.99 12.71
C PHE A 168 -0.93 22.39 12.79
N GLU A 169 -1.29 23.15 13.82
CA GLU A 169 -0.75 24.49 14.05
C GLU A 169 0.69 24.40 14.57
N GLY A 170 1.54 25.32 14.11
CA GLY A 170 2.94 25.42 14.59
C GLY A 170 3.91 24.40 14.02
N ILE A 171 3.48 23.51 13.14
CA ILE A 171 4.35 22.52 12.46
C ILE A 171 4.55 22.97 11.01
N SER A 172 5.78 23.25 10.64
CA SER A 172 6.13 23.53 9.24
C SER A 172 6.73 22.28 8.61
N GLY A 173 5.94 21.62 7.77
CA GLY A 173 6.35 20.43 7.02
C GLY A 173 6.27 19.16 7.86
N ILE A 174 5.31 18.33 7.56
CA ILE A 174 5.26 16.96 8.07
C ILE A 174 6.20 16.15 7.18
N LEU A 175 7.29 15.64 7.75
CA LEU A 175 8.20 14.74 7.04
C LEU A 175 7.65 13.32 7.17
N HIS A 176 7.37 12.69 6.04
CA HIS A 176 6.67 11.42 5.99
C HIS A 176 7.60 10.30 5.59
N ASN A 177 7.89 9.43 6.53
CA ASN A 177 8.55 8.17 6.22
C ASN A 177 7.73 6.95 6.66
N SER A 178 6.72 7.14 7.50
CA SER A 178 5.87 6.04 7.94
C SER A 178 4.52 6.54 8.44
N VAL A 179 3.49 5.78 8.19
CA VAL A 179 2.20 5.87 8.86
C VAL A 179 2.03 4.59 9.66
N GLN A 180 1.76 4.71 10.94
CA GLN A 180 1.49 3.58 11.82
C GLN A 180 0.08 3.71 12.38
N LEU A 181 -0.62 2.58 12.48
CA LEU A 181 -1.89 2.48 13.15
C LEU A 181 -1.68 1.70 14.45
N THR A 182 -2.04 2.32 15.56
CA THR A 182 -1.97 1.72 16.88
C THR A 182 -3.05 2.31 17.76
N ASP A 183 -3.53 1.56 18.71
CA ASP A 183 -4.38 2.05 19.78
C ASP A 183 -3.47 2.71 20.84
N TRP A 184 -3.22 4.02 20.68
CA TRP A 184 -2.26 4.76 21.48
C TRP A 184 -2.78 5.05 22.89
N ASP A 185 -4.06 5.36 23.02
CA ASP A 185 -4.69 5.69 24.30
C ASP A 185 -5.50 4.55 24.92
N SER A 186 -5.49 3.39 24.28
CA SER A 186 -6.15 2.14 24.72
C SER A 186 -7.68 2.29 24.83
N ASP A 187 -8.28 3.06 23.93
CA ASP A 187 -9.74 3.23 23.85
C ASP A 187 -10.44 2.17 22.97
N GLY A 188 -9.66 1.27 22.36
CA GLY A 188 -10.13 0.19 21.50
C GLY A 188 -10.17 0.56 20.02
N PHE A 189 -9.87 1.80 19.66
CA PHE A 189 -9.78 2.26 18.28
C PHE A 189 -8.32 2.45 17.86
N LYS A 190 -8.06 2.39 16.55
CA LYS A 190 -6.71 2.62 16.03
C LYS A 190 -6.49 4.09 15.75
N ASP A 191 -5.43 4.61 16.36
CA ASP A 191 -4.91 5.95 16.09
C ASP A 191 -3.95 5.96 14.91
N VAL A 192 -3.87 7.10 14.23
CA VAL A 192 -2.90 7.32 13.15
C VAL A 192 -1.69 8.07 13.72
N LEU A 193 -0.55 7.39 13.78
CA LEU A 193 0.75 7.98 14.12
C LEU A 193 1.54 8.28 12.84
N THR A 194 2.12 9.49 12.74
CA THR A 194 2.93 9.95 11.58
C THR A 194 4.21 10.62 12.00
#